data_178c9c1d343fcbb1b909bdc96cbac7a3
#
_entry.id   178c9c1d343fcbb1b909bdc96cbac7a3
#
_cell.length_a   1.000
_cell.length_b   1.000
_cell.length_c   1.000
_cell.angle_alpha   90.00
_cell.angle_beta   90.00
_cell.angle_gamma   90.00
#
_symmetry.space_group_name_H-M   'P 1'
#
loop_
_entity.id
_entity.type
_entity.pdbx_description
1 polymer ?
#
loop_
_entity_poly.entity_id
_entity_poly.type
_entity_poly.pdbx_seq_one_letter_code
_entity_poly.pdbx_strand_id
1 'polypeptide(L)'
;LRIDCIKPHPISGSTIEWVQHKGRKNKAPMSVRSECVAAIEKLIEITKDMRNETDEKDKDVLMIWRTPKGKKAGKVMNLNSSCFNYWFKKFIKDNDIKDANGDYYNLTSHQFRRTLGTDMLSKGTNINVIQQVLGHTDASVTKRFYADVKDKERAEVFKSVGVIGNINQIQSSAFDNISEFEWFKANKDK
;
A
#
# COMPACT_ATOMS: atom_id res chain seq x y z
N LEU A 1 12.26 -8.19 8.94
CA LEU A 1 12.80 -7.12 9.78
C LEU A 1 13.38 -7.70 11.06
N ARG A 2 14.44 -7.09 11.57
CA ARG A 2 15.09 -7.39 12.84
C ARG A 2 14.78 -6.28 13.84
N ILE A 3 15.03 -6.52 15.12
CA ILE A 3 14.78 -5.53 16.18
C ILE A 3 15.67 -4.28 16.07
N ASP A 4 16.81 -4.40 15.40
CA ASP A 4 17.77 -3.33 15.16
C ASP A 4 17.58 -2.64 13.79
N CYS A 5 16.41 -2.81 13.17
CA CYS A 5 16.13 -2.28 11.82
C CYS A 5 16.00 -0.75 11.76
N ILE A 6 15.78 -0.09 12.88
CA ILE A 6 15.74 1.38 12.96
C ILE A 6 17.14 1.90 13.23
N LYS A 7 17.60 2.83 12.39
CA LYS A 7 18.90 3.51 12.53
C LYS A 7 18.70 5.03 12.58
N PRO A 8 19.47 5.75 13.40
CA PRO A 8 19.46 7.21 13.37
C PRO A 8 20.01 7.72 12.05
N HIS A 9 19.43 8.81 11.53
CA HIS A 9 19.88 9.45 10.30
C HIS A 9 19.94 10.97 10.50
N PRO A 10 21.07 11.63 10.14
CA PRO A 10 21.32 13.03 10.50
C PRO A 10 20.32 14.03 9.87
N ILE A 11 19.73 13.69 8.74
CA ILE A 11 18.81 14.60 8.02
C ILE A 11 17.34 14.20 8.27
N SER A 12 17.02 12.88 8.22
CA SER A 12 15.63 12.40 8.28
C SER A 12 15.21 11.89 9.66
N GLY A 13 16.05 12.04 10.67
CA GLY A 13 15.81 11.57 12.04
C GLY A 13 15.97 10.06 12.18
N SER A 14 15.22 9.26 11.42
CA SER A 14 15.31 7.80 11.47
C SER A 14 15.12 7.16 10.10
N THR A 15 15.83 6.06 9.89
CA THR A 15 15.68 5.20 8.71
C THR A 15 15.40 3.77 9.14
N ILE A 16 14.71 3.03 8.28
CA ILE A 16 14.53 1.59 8.41
C ILE A 16 15.39 0.85 7.41
N GLU A 17 16.07 -0.19 7.87
CA GLU A 17 16.92 -1.05 7.07
C GLU A 17 16.41 -2.49 7.10
N TRP A 18 16.47 -3.18 5.95
CA TRP A 18 16.08 -4.59 5.90
C TRP A 18 16.74 -5.33 4.74
N VAL A 19 16.79 -6.65 4.89
CA VAL A 19 17.20 -7.57 3.84
C VAL A 19 15.97 -8.12 3.12
N GLN A 20 15.93 -7.99 1.81
CA GLN A 20 14.89 -8.64 1.02
C GLN A 20 15.25 -10.13 0.85
N HIS A 21 14.43 -11.03 1.41
CA HIS A 21 14.68 -12.48 1.33
C HIS A 21 14.67 -13.00 -0.10
N LYS A 22 13.73 -12.54 -0.94
CA LYS A 22 13.72 -12.87 -2.37
C LYS A 22 14.86 -12.11 -3.07
N GLY A 23 15.94 -12.82 -3.39
CA GLY A 23 17.14 -12.26 -4.03
C GLY A 23 18.26 -11.85 -3.06
N ARG A 24 18.08 -12.01 -1.74
CA ARG A 24 19.09 -11.75 -0.69
C ARG A 24 19.83 -10.40 -0.85
N LYS A 25 19.07 -9.36 -1.16
CA LYS A 25 19.62 -8.00 -1.38
C LYS A 25 19.33 -7.12 -0.18
N ASN A 26 20.34 -6.43 0.32
CA ASN A 26 20.14 -5.30 1.21
C ASN A 26 19.37 -4.22 0.46
N LYS A 27 18.34 -3.69 1.06
CA LYS A 27 17.61 -2.54 0.51
C LYS A 27 18.24 -1.26 1.01
N ALA A 28 18.21 -0.22 0.17
CA ALA A 28 18.62 1.09 0.57
C ALA A 28 17.82 1.54 1.81
N PRO A 29 18.47 2.18 2.80
CA PRO A 29 17.78 2.75 3.95
C PRO A 29 16.64 3.65 3.51
N MET A 30 15.49 3.54 4.16
CA MET A 30 14.32 4.34 3.86
C MET A 30 13.93 5.16 5.09
N SER A 31 13.73 6.47 4.91
CA SER A 31 13.26 7.35 5.98
C SER A 31 11.90 6.91 6.49
N VAL A 32 11.73 6.93 7.80
CA VAL A 32 10.47 6.59 8.47
C VAL A 32 10.05 7.70 9.43
N ARG A 33 8.75 7.85 9.58
CA ARG A 33 8.18 8.84 10.49
C ARG A 33 8.29 8.38 11.95
N SER A 34 8.28 9.33 12.87
CA SER A 34 8.34 9.09 14.31
C SER A 34 7.28 8.11 14.82
N GLU A 35 6.07 8.13 14.24
CA GLU A 35 4.99 7.22 14.63
C GLU A 35 5.32 5.75 14.27
N CYS A 36 6.04 5.55 13.15
CA CYS A 36 6.50 4.21 12.77
C CYS A 36 7.60 3.72 13.73
N VAL A 37 8.51 4.61 14.13
CA VAL A 37 9.56 4.30 15.12
C VAL A 37 8.92 3.92 16.44
N ALA A 38 8.00 4.73 16.96
CA ALA A 38 7.28 4.48 18.22
C ALA A 38 6.51 3.15 18.19
N ALA A 39 5.86 2.83 17.05
CA ALA A 39 5.16 1.55 16.89
C ALA A 39 6.12 0.35 16.93
N ILE A 40 7.30 0.47 16.31
CA ILE A 40 8.33 -0.59 16.33
C ILE A 40 8.90 -0.76 17.74
N GLU A 41 9.23 0.33 18.42
CA GLU A 41 9.73 0.31 19.81
C GLU A 41 8.70 -0.32 20.74
N LYS A 42 7.44 0.05 20.61
CA LYS A 42 6.34 -0.56 21.37
C LYS A 42 6.20 -2.05 21.11
N LEU A 43 6.33 -2.48 19.84
CA LEU A 43 6.31 -3.90 19.48
C LEU A 43 7.48 -4.65 20.12
N ILE A 44 8.67 -4.07 20.15
CA ILE A 44 9.86 -4.65 20.80
C ILE A 44 9.62 -4.80 22.30
N GLU A 45 9.08 -3.77 22.93
CA GLU A 45 8.75 -3.75 24.37
C GLU A 45 7.77 -4.87 24.74
N ILE A 46 6.60 -4.92 24.07
CA ILE A 46 5.56 -5.91 24.39
C ILE A 46 5.95 -7.35 24.06
N THR A 47 6.93 -7.54 23.19
CA THR A 47 7.43 -8.88 22.83
C THR A 47 8.70 -9.28 23.58
N LYS A 48 9.21 -8.44 24.49
CA LYS A 48 10.48 -8.65 25.19
C LYS A 48 10.55 -10.00 25.89
N ASP A 49 9.54 -10.32 26.69
CA ASP A 49 9.53 -11.58 27.47
C ASP A 49 9.38 -12.80 26.55
N MET A 50 8.59 -12.69 25.49
CA MET A 50 8.44 -13.77 24.51
C MET A 50 9.75 -14.10 23.79
N ARG A 51 10.68 -13.13 23.66
CA ARG A 51 11.97 -13.37 23.00
C ARG A 51 12.86 -14.35 23.77
N ASN A 52 12.71 -14.42 25.08
CA ASN A 52 13.45 -15.37 25.91
C ASN A 52 13.00 -16.82 25.65
N GLU A 53 11.78 -17.02 25.16
CA GLU A 53 11.21 -18.33 24.84
C GLU A 53 11.38 -18.72 23.38
N THR A 54 11.97 -17.86 22.56
CA THR A 54 12.11 -18.05 21.12
C THR A 54 13.39 -18.85 20.80
N ASP A 55 13.36 -19.64 19.72
CA ASP A 55 14.57 -20.25 19.18
C ASP A 55 15.64 -19.18 18.90
N GLU A 56 16.92 -19.49 19.10
CA GLU A 56 18.04 -18.55 18.95
C GLU A 56 18.03 -17.78 17.60
N LYS A 57 17.67 -18.48 16.52
CA LYS A 57 17.58 -17.92 15.17
C LYS A 57 16.51 -16.84 15.00
N ASP A 58 15.48 -16.84 15.87
CA ASP A 58 14.31 -15.96 15.78
C ASP A 58 14.32 -14.85 16.85
N LYS A 59 15.27 -14.84 17.79
CA LYS A 59 15.37 -13.85 18.87
C LYS A 59 15.39 -12.41 18.39
N ASP A 60 16.10 -12.16 17.29
CA ASP A 60 16.27 -10.82 16.73
C ASP A 60 15.22 -10.48 15.66
N VAL A 61 14.29 -11.37 15.37
CA VAL A 61 13.22 -11.09 14.42
C VAL A 61 12.23 -10.11 15.05
N LEU A 62 11.90 -9.01 14.36
CA LEU A 62 11.02 -7.97 14.89
C LEU A 62 9.63 -8.51 15.23
N MET A 63 9.04 -9.27 14.31
CA MET A 63 7.68 -9.77 14.44
C MET A 63 7.67 -11.23 14.86
N ILE A 64 7.44 -11.46 16.14
CA ILE A 64 7.24 -12.78 16.75
C ILE A 64 5.84 -12.87 17.36
N TRP A 65 5.35 -14.07 17.52
CA TRP A 65 4.02 -14.31 18.09
C TRP A 65 3.95 -15.67 18.76
N ARG A 66 3.04 -15.82 19.73
CA ARG A 66 2.75 -17.10 20.36
C ARG A 66 1.66 -17.84 19.58
N THR A 67 1.97 -19.05 19.11
CA THR A 67 1.04 -19.87 18.33
C THR A 67 -0.14 -20.31 19.19
N PRO A 68 -1.39 -19.93 18.87
CA PRO A 68 -2.53 -20.19 19.76
C PRO A 68 -3.05 -21.62 19.66
N LYS A 69 -2.83 -22.34 18.55
CA LYS A 69 -3.45 -23.62 18.25
C LYS A 69 -2.54 -24.54 17.43
N GLY A 70 -2.86 -25.84 17.40
CA GLY A 70 -2.18 -26.87 16.59
C GLY A 70 -0.97 -27.49 17.28
N LYS A 71 -0.17 -28.28 16.53
CA LYS A 71 1.00 -29.01 17.04
C LYS A 71 2.10 -28.14 17.67
N LYS A 72 2.07 -26.85 17.40
CA LYS A 72 3.02 -25.85 17.91
C LYS A 72 2.36 -24.87 18.88
N ALA A 73 1.19 -25.19 19.43
CA ALA A 73 0.50 -24.35 20.38
C ALA A 73 1.43 -23.98 21.56
N GLY A 74 1.41 -22.71 21.96
CA GLY A 74 2.27 -22.17 23.01
C GLY A 74 3.68 -21.79 22.57
N LYS A 75 4.20 -22.27 21.43
CA LYS A 75 5.55 -21.90 20.95
C LYS A 75 5.55 -20.47 20.42
N VAL A 76 6.61 -19.76 20.73
CA VAL A 76 6.91 -18.45 20.16
C VAL A 76 7.71 -18.64 18.87
N MET A 77 7.25 -18.01 17.80
CA MET A 77 7.82 -18.16 16.44
C MET A 77 7.78 -16.82 15.69
N ASN A 78 8.56 -16.70 14.62
CA ASN A 78 8.42 -15.56 13.73
C ASN A 78 7.05 -15.54 13.03
N LEU A 79 6.55 -14.34 12.79
CA LEU A 79 5.28 -14.12 12.12
C LEU A 79 5.46 -14.29 10.60
N ASN A 80 4.79 -15.26 10.01
CA ASN A 80 4.80 -15.49 8.56
C ASN A 80 3.55 -14.89 7.88
N SER A 81 3.52 -14.90 6.54
CA SER A 81 2.42 -14.33 5.76
C SER A 81 1.05 -14.95 6.08
N SER A 82 0.99 -16.25 6.40
CA SER A 82 -0.27 -16.92 6.75
C SER A 82 -0.81 -16.40 8.08
N CYS A 83 0.09 -16.15 9.05
CA CYS A 83 -0.28 -15.57 10.34
C CYS A 83 -0.78 -14.12 10.18
N PHE A 84 -0.13 -13.32 9.32
CA PHE A 84 -0.62 -11.97 9.00
C PHE A 84 -2.05 -12.00 8.46
N ASN A 85 -2.32 -12.85 7.47
CA ASN A 85 -3.66 -12.97 6.90
C ASN A 85 -4.70 -13.42 7.93
N TYR A 86 -4.33 -14.30 8.85
CA TYR A 86 -5.18 -14.70 9.95
C TYR A 86 -5.52 -13.49 10.86
N TRP A 87 -4.53 -12.70 11.25
CA TRP A 87 -4.71 -11.54 12.11
C TRP A 87 -5.51 -10.42 11.42
N PHE A 88 -5.30 -10.19 10.13
CA PHE A 88 -6.14 -9.24 9.38
C PHE A 88 -7.60 -9.65 9.36
N LYS A 89 -7.88 -10.93 9.08
CA LYS A 89 -9.25 -11.44 9.11
C LYS A 89 -9.88 -11.33 10.51
N LYS A 90 -9.09 -11.62 11.54
CA LYS A 90 -9.57 -11.48 12.93
C LYS A 90 -9.85 -10.01 13.24
N PHE A 91 -8.94 -9.11 12.94
CA PHE A 91 -9.11 -7.66 13.14
C PHE A 91 -10.36 -7.11 12.45
N ILE A 92 -10.59 -7.48 11.19
CA ILE A 92 -11.77 -7.08 10.42
C ILE A 92 -13.06 -7.54 11.10
N LYS A 93 -13.10 -8.78 11.57
CA LYS A 93 -14.27 -9.34 12.27
C LYS A 93 -14.49 -8.72 13.64
N ASP A 94 -13.45 -8.59 14.43
CA ASP A 94 -13.52 -8.04 15.79
C ASP A 94 -13.98 -6.57 15.80
N ASN A 95 -13.73 -5.83 14.71
CA ASN A 95 -14.13 -4.43 14.55
C ASN A 95 -15.33 -4.24 13.60
N ASP A 96 -16.01 -5.30 13.19
CA ASP A 96 -17.17 -5.32 12.28
C ASP A 96 -16.97 -4.46 11.00
N ILE A 97 -15.76 -4.52 10.41
CA ILE A 97 -15.43 -3.74 9.22
C ILE A 97 -16.00 -4.43 7.98
N LYS A 98 -16.96 -3.79 7.32
CA LYS A 98 -17.66 -4.30 6.14
C LYS A 98 -17.33 -3.49 4.89
N ASP A 99 -17.48 -4.12 3.74
CA ASP A 99 -17.43 -3.44 2.43
C ASP A 99 -18.82 -2.86 2.05
N ALA A 100 -18.90 -2.27 0.87
CA ALA A 100 -20.13 -1.66 0.35
C ALA A 100 -21.29 -2.66 0.14
N ASN A 101 -21.00 -3.96 0.07
CA ASN A 101 -22.01 -5.03 -0.09
C ASN A 101 -22.48 -5.57 1.26
N GLY A 102 -21.87 -5.15 2.37
CA GLY A 102 -22.16 -5.64 3.71
C GLY A 102 -21.36 -6.88 4.11
N ASP A 103 -20.47 -7.38 3.27
CA ASP A 103 -19.57 -8.48 3.56
C ASP A 103 -18.34 -8.00 4.36
N TYR A 104 -17.72 -8.91 5.14
CA TYR A 104 -16.49 -8.58 5.83
C TYR A 104 -15.37 -8.19 4.84
N TYR A 105 -14.78 -7.02 5.06
CA TYR A 105 -13.74 -6.51 4.18
C TYR A 105 -12.55 -7.47 4.07
N ASN A 106 -12.13 -7.80 2.84
CA ASN A 106 -11.00 -8.70 2.60
C ASN A 106 -9.67 -7.94 2.61
N LEU A 107 -9.16 -7.64 3.81
CA LEU A 107 -7.90 -6.92 3.98
C LEU A 107 -6.70 -7.84 3.72
N THR A 108 -5.78 -7.38 2.86
CA THR A 108 -4.53 -8.08 2.54
C THR A 108 -3.33 -7.13 2.65
N SER A 109 -2.14 -7.69 2.93
CA SER A 109 -0.91 -6.89 2.99
C SER A 109 -0.58 -6.20 1.66
N HIS A 110 -1.02 -6.77 0.54
CA HIS A 110 -0.78 -6.19 -0.79
C HIS A 110 -1.57 -4.89 -1.02
N GLN A 111 -2.75 -4.76 -0.42
CA GLN A 111 -3.55 -3.54 -0.50
C GLN A 111 -2.84 -2.34 0.13
N PHE A 112 -2.17 -2.50 1.27
CA PHE A 112 -1.37 -1.42 1.87
C PHE A 112 -0.28 -0.92 0.90
N ARG A 113 0.40 -1.84 0.24
CA ARG A 113 1.42 -1.49 -0.76
C ARG A 113 0.82 -0.74 -1.94
N ARG A 114 -0.35 -1.18 -2.41
CA ARG A 114 -1.07 -0.53 -3.51
C ARG A 114 -1.53 0.87 -3.11
N THR A 115 -2.11 1.03 -1.93
CA THR A 115 -2.54 2.34 -1.40
C THR A 115 -1.36 3.30 -1.29
N LEU A 116 -0.22 2.84 -0.73
CA LEU A 116 0.99 3.66 -0.64
C LEU A 116 1.44 4.13 -2.04
N GLY A 117 1.50 3.22 -3.01
CA GLY A 117 1.90 3.56 -4.38
C GLY A 117 0.95 4.56 -5.04
N THR A 118 -0.36 4.41 -4.84
CA THR A 118 -1.39 5.36 -5.35
C THR A 118 -1.25 6.72 -4.67
N ASP A 119 -1.09 6.78 -3.36
CA ASP A 119 -0.91 8.02 -2.61
C ASP A 119 0.35 8.79 -3.02
N MET A 120 1.46 8.08 -3.18
CA MET A 120 2.71 8.68 -3.70
C MET A 120 2.52 9.25 -5.11
N LEU A 121 1.80 8.52 -5.96
CA LEU A 121 1.54 8.93 -7.32
C LEU A 121 0.64 10.16 -7.39
N SER A 122 -0.44 10.20 -6.63
CA SER A 122 -1.36 11.35 -6.57
C SER A 122 -0.68 12.63 -6.05
N LYS A 123 0.36 12.47 -5.22
CA LYS A 123 1.24 13.56 -4.75
C LYS A 123 2.34 13.94 -5.74
N GLY A 124 2.32 13.41 -6.96
CA GLY A 124 3.30 13.73 -8.01
C GLY A 124 4.69 13.11 -7.80
N THR A 125 4.83 12.09 -6.94
CA THR A 125 6.12 11.44 -6.72
C THR A 125 6.62 10.78 -8.00
N ASN A 126 7.91 10.94 -8.29
CA ASN A 126 8.54 10.33 -9.46
C ASN A 126 8.40 8.80 -9.40
N ILE A 127 8.06 8.20 -10.54
CA ILE A 127 7.80 6.76 -10.65
C ILE A 127 9.00 5.89 -10.24
N ASN A 128 10.23 6.37 -10.45
CA ASN A 128 11.44 5.64 -10.04
C ASN A 128 11.56 5.59 -8.52
N VAL A 129 11.16 6.67 -7.83
CA VAL A 129 11.11 6.70 -6.36
C VAL A 129 10.05 5.74 -5.84
N ILE A 130 8.85 5.74 -6.45
CA ILE A 130 7.78 4.80 -6.12
C ILE A 130 8.27 3.35 -6.29
N GLN A 131 8.95 3.05 -7.39
CA GLN A 131 9.53 1.74 -7.65
C GLN A 131 10.52 1.31 -6.56
N GLN A 132 11.41 2.21 -6.14
CA GLN A 132 12.38 1.96 -5.08
C GLN A 132 11.69 1.69 -3.74
N VAL A 133 10.75 2.55 -3.34
CA VAL A 133 10.00 2.41 -2.09
C VAL A 133 9.21 1.12 -2.07
N LEU A 134 8.52 0.79 -3.14
CA LEU A 134 7.77 -0.46 -3.27
C LEU A 134 8.68 -1.69 -3.45
N GLY A 135 9.96 -1.50 -3.74
CA GLY A 135 10.92 -2.59 -3.94
C GLY A 135 10.63 -3.44 -5.17
N HIS A 136 10.02 -2.86 -6.19
CA HIS A 136 9.79 -3.57 -7.45
C HIS A 136 11.10 -3.73 -8.21
N THR A 137 11.43 -4.97 -8.55
CA THR A 137 12.63 -5.29 -9.36
C THR A 137 12.43 -5.00 -10.84
N ASP A 138 11.17 -5.04 -11.29
CA ASP A 138 10.77 -4.78 -12.67
C ASP A 138 9.99 -3.46 -12.74
N ALA A 139 10.52 -2.53 -13.55
CA ALA A 139 9.89 -1.24 -13.82
C ALA A 139 8.52 -1.37 -14.51
N SER A 140 8.28 -2.46 -15.25
CA SER A 140 7.03 -2.71 -15.97
C SER A 140 5.83 -2.81 -15.01
N VAL A 141 6.04 -3.40 -13.83
CA VAL A 141 5.00 -3.52 -12.79
C VAL A 141 4.55 -2.13 -12.31
N THR A 142 5.51 -1.24 -12.03
CA THR A 142 5.21 0.12 -11.58
C THR A 142 4.60 0.96 -12.71
N LYS A 143 5.10 0.82 -13.94
CA LYS A 143 4.58 1.52 -15.11
C LYS A 143 3.13 1.14 -15.42
N ARG A 144 2.78 -0.16 -15.35
CA ARG A 144 1.40 -0.62 -15.55
C ARG A 144 0.46 0.00 -14.52
N PHE A 145 0.85 -0.06 -13.25
CA PHE A 145 0.09 0.55 -12.16
C PHE A 145 -0.10 2.07 -12.36
N TYR A 146 0.96 2.76 -12.84
CA TYR A 146 0.91 4.19 -13.17
C TYR A 146 -0.07 4.47 -14.33
N ALA A 147 -0.06 3.66 -15.38
CA ALA A 147 -1.00 3.80 -16.49
C ALA A 147 -2.45 3.64 -16.03
N ASP A 148 -2.76 2.59 -15.24
CA ASP A 148 -4.10 2.35 -14.71
C ASP A 148 -4.64 3.53 -13.87
N VAL A 149 -3.77 4.17 -13.06
CA VAL A 149 -4.17 5.33 -12.24
C VAL A 149 -4.41 6.55 -13.12
N LYS A 150 -3.50 6.83 -14.06
CA LYS A 150 -3.65 7.95 -14.99
C LYS A 150 -4.86 7.82 -15.91
N ASP A 151 -5.21 6.61 -16.31
CA ASP A 151 -6.41 6.37 -17.12
C ASP A 151 -7.69 6.61 -16.31
N LYS A 152 -7.70 6.23 -15.03
CA LYS A 152 -8.81 6.55 -14.13
C LYS A 152 -8.94 8.04 -13.88
N GLU A 153 -7.84 8.74 -13.59
CA GLU A 153 -7.83 10.20 -13.41
C GLU A 153 -8.34 10.90 -14.68
N ARG A 154 -7.89 10.47 -15.87
CA ARG A 154 -8.41 10.98 -17.14
C ARG A 154 -9.90 10.72 -17.31
N ALA A 155 -10.36 9.50 -17.02
CA ALA A 155 -11.77 9.15 -17.12
C ALA A 155 -12.65 9.99 -16.18
N GLU A 156 -12.17 10.32 -14.98
CA GLU A 156 -12.86 11.20 -14.05
C GLU A 156 -12.91 12.65 -14.55
N VAL A 157 -11.79 13.16 -15.06
CA VAL A 157 -11.74 14.48 -15.71
C VAL A 157 -12.68 14.53 -16.89
N PHE A 158 -12.66 13.54 -17.79
CA PHE A 158 -13.57 13.49 -18.93
C PHE A 158 -15.04 13.40 -18.53
N LYS A 159 -15.37 12.68 -17.45
CA LYS A 159 -16.73 12.68 -16.89
C LYS A 159 -17.12 14.06 -16.33
N SER A 160 -16.21 14.74 -15.63
CA SER A 160 -16.47 16.07 -15.07
C SER A 160 -16.62 17.15 -16.13
N VAL A 161 -15.90 17.00 -17.25
CA VAL A 161 -16.00 17.91 -18.41
C VAL A 161 -17.19 17.55 -19.33
N GLY A 162 -17.88 16.42 -19.06
CA GLY A 162 -19.05 16.01 -19.85
C GLY A 162 -18.73 15.46 -21.24
N VAL A 163 -17.45 15.17 -21.54
CA VAL A 163 -17.01 14.64 -22.84
C VAL A 163 -17.29 13.14 -22.99
N ILE A 164 -17.43 12.42 -21.86
CA ILE A 164 -17.89 11.02 -21.83
C ILE A 164 -19.26 10.99 -21.18
N GLY A 165 -20.25 11.32 -21.90
CA GLY A 165 -21.65 11.29 -21.50
C GLY A 165 -22.53 11.41 -22.74
N ASN A 166 -23.81 11.23 -22.57
CA ASN A 166 -24.75 11.41 -23.65
C ASN A 166 -24.57 12.82 -24.23
N ILE A 167 -24.06 12.91 -25.47
CA ILE A 167 -23.79 14.16 -26.20
C ILE A 167 -24.98 15.14 -26.13
N ASN A 168 -26.20 14.61 -25.98
CA ASN A 168 -27.42 15.40 -25.80
C ASN A 168 -27.47 16.16 -24.45
N GLN A 169 -26.56 15.90 -23.51
CA GLN A 169 -26.45 16.59 -22.23
C GLN A 169 -25.34 17.65 -22.20
N ILE A 170 -24.53 17.76 -23.26
CA ILE A 170 -23.52 18.80 -23.36
C ILE A 170 -24.22 20.13 -23.58
N GLN A 171 -24.08 21.05 -22.65
CA GLN A 171 -24.64 22.39 -22.79
C GLN A 171 -23.78 23.21 -23.78
N SER A 172 -24.43 24.10 -24.52
CA SER A 172 -23.76 25.01 -25.47
C SER A 172 -22.65 25.86 -24.81
N SER A 173 -22.75 26.09 -23.49
CA SER A 173 -21.75 26.81 -22.70
C SER A 173 -20.39 26.07 -22.58
N ALA A 174 -20.32 24.80 -22.99
CA ALA A 174 -19.06 24.04 -23.04
C ALA A 174 -18.22 24.33 -24.29
N PHE A 175 -18.76 25.14 -25.25
CA PHE A 175 -18.08 25.51 -26.47
C PHE A 175 -17.89 27.02 -26.53
N ASP A 176 -16.78 27.48 -27.07
CA ASP A 176 -16.43 28.88 -27.18
C ASP A 176 -17.37 29.64 -28.18
N ASN A 177 -17.98 28.87 -29.12
CA ASN A 177 -18.97 29.40 -30.02
C ASN A 177 -20.05 28.37 -30.40
N ILE A 178 -21.21 28.87 -30.78
CA ILE A 178 -22.40 28.07 -31.18
C ILE A 178 -22.13 27.24 -32.43
N SER A 179 -21.31 27.73 -33.36
CA SER A 179 -20.99 27.01 -34.60
C SER A 179 -20.16 25.74 -34.39
N GLU A 180 -19.26 25.74 -33.41
CA GLU A 180 -18.50 24.54 -32.99
C GLU A 180 -19.42 23.49 -32.36
N PHE A 181 -20.35 23.92 -31.54
CA PHE A 181 -21.34 23.06 -30.93
C PHE A 181 -22.27 22.39 -31.97
N GLU A 182 -22.76 23.12 -32.92
CA GLU A 182 -23.59 22.60 -34.01
C GLU A 182 -22.79 21.66 -34.94
N TRP A 183 -21.55 22.02 -35.27
CA TRP A 183 -20.64 21.14 -36.02
C TRP A 183 -20.38 19.81 -35.29
N PHE A 184 -20.12 19.87 -33.99
CA PHE A 184 -19.92 18.72 -33.16
C PHE A 184 -21.16 17.81 -33.12
N LYS A 185 -22.35 18.37 -32.93
CA LYS A 185 -23.62 17.65 -33.01
C LYS A 185 -23.82 16.92 -34.34
N ALA A 186 -23.51 17.60 -35.42
CA ALA A 186 -23.68 17.04 -36.78
C ALA A 186 -22.69 15.91 -37.13
N ASN A 187 -21.56 15.83 -36.43
CA ASN A 187 -20.48 14.86 -36.72
C ASN A 187 -20.22 13.84 -35.59
N LYS A 188 -21.11 13.74 -34.62
CA LYS A 188 -20.93 12.88 -33.44
C LYS A 188 -20.86 11.38 -33.71
N ASP A 189 -21.43 10.92 -34.85
CA ASP A 189 -21.55 9.51 -35.20
C ASP A 189 -20.57 9.10 -36.35
N LYS A 190 -19.59 9.97 -36.67
CA LYS A 190 -18.50 9.67 -37.62
C LYS A 190 -17.22 9.32 -36.86
#